data_ddff7dc5d94a30a58790bdc70011adf7
#
_entry.id   ddff7dc5d94a30a58790bdc70011adf7
#
_cell.length_a   1.000
_cell.length_b   1.000
_cell.length_c   1.000
_cell.angle_alpha   90.00
_cell.angle_beta   90.00
_cell.angle_gamma   90.00
#
_symmetry.space_group_name_H-M   'P 1'
#
loop_
_entity.id
_entity.type
_entity.pdbx_description
1 polymer ?
#
loop_
_entity_poly.entity_id
_entity_poly.type
_entity_poly.pdbx_seq_one_letter_code
_entity_poly.pdbx_strand_id
1 'polypeptide(L)'
;MLLSSLIAIELLLVFLDLYVNWGKAADSSAIRRMFNITREDGLASWFAVTQTFVVALVLWAIFAVSTRDQGKKMERFGWLLLAIFFTYMAIDDGAMVHERLGTASENLGEDSLISQVTGAFPSYAWQALFLLPLTIMGMFMLWFLWCVLSDKVSRIGIIAALSLFGIAVAMDYIEGLEFGYTPLADAYGWSGSSARHFAKSIEEFLEMLAMSLWLLIFLRHFARRTPEFCVHFR
;
A
#
# COMPACT_ATOMS: atom_id res chain seq x y z
N MET A 1 21.52 1.65 -4.59
CA MET A 1 21.34 3.04 -4.13
C MET A 1 19.88 3.41 -3.96
N LEU A 2 19.00 3.38 -4.99
CA LEU A 2 17.60 3.83 -4.85
C LEU A 2 16.83 3.12 -3.71
N LEU A 3 16.81 1.78 -3.71
CA LEU A 3 16.11 1.01 -2.67
C LEU A 3 16.64 1.34 -1.26
N SER A 4 17.96 1.42 -1.10
CA SER A 4 18.57 1.76 0.19
C SER A 4 18.20 3.17 0.67
N SER A 5 18.05 4.12 -0.27
CA SER A 5 17.61 5.49 0.05
C SER A 5 16.14 5.52 0.46
N LEU A 6 15.27 4.77 -0.23
CA LEU A 6 13.85 4.68 0.14
C LEU A 6 13.69 4.04 1.52
N ILE A 7 14.31 2.89 1.77
CA ILE A 7 14.29 2.24 3.08
C ILE A 7 14.82 3.18 4.19
N ALA A 8 15.88 3.95 3.91
CA ALA A 8 16.41 4.90 4.90
C ALA A 8 15.39 6.00 5.24
N ILE A 9 14.63 6.49 4.24
CA ILE A 9 13.55 7.47 4.47
C ILE A 9 12.41 6.83 5.26
N GLU A 10 11.97 5.63 4.91
CA GLU A 10 10.91 4.89 5.60
C GLU A 10 11.29 4.63 7.07
N LEU A 11 12.51 4.18 7.33
CA LEU A 11 13.01 3.99 8.70
C LEU A 11 13.13 5.32 9.46
N LEU A 12 13.47 6.42 8.78
CA LEU A 12 13.49 7.74 9.38
C LEU A 12 12.08 8.20 9.78
N LEU A 13 11.07 7.95 8.95
CA LEU A 13 9.67 8.28 9.28
C LEU A 13 9.19 7.49 10.50
N VAL A 14 9.47 6.19 10.58
CA VAL A 14 9.18 5.37 11.77
C VAL A 14 9.93 5.89 12.99
N PHE A 15 11.21 6.21 12.85
CA PHE A 15 12.01 6.76 13.96
C PHE A 15 11.46 8.09 14.47
N LEU A 16 11.07 8.99 13.56
CA LEU A 16 10.48 10.28 13.91
C LEU A 16 9.14 10.13 14.65
N ASP A 17 8.30 9.21 14.21
CA ASP A 17 7.06 8.87 14.93
C ASP A 17 7.35 8.36 16.35
N LEU A 18 8.21 7.35 16.47
CA LEU A 18 8.60 6.80 17.77
C LEU A 18 9.23 7.86 18.69
N TYR A 19 10.10 8.72 18.17
CA TYR A 19 10.76 9.76 18.93
C TYR A 19 9.79 10.84 19.40
N VAL A 20 8.94 11.34 18.49
CA VAL A 20 8.04 12.45 18.75
C VAL A 20 6.78 12.03 19.53
N ASN A 21 6.15 10.92 19.13
CA ASN A 21 4.86 10.49 19.68
C ASN A 21 5.02 9.53 20.84
N TRP A 22 5.85 8.49 20.72
CA TRP A 22 6.09 7.54 21.79
C TRP A 22 7.05 8.10 22.84
N GLY A 23 8.17 8.69 22.43
CA GLY A 23 9.15 9.33 23.27
C GLY A 23 8.69 10.66 23.87
N LYS A 24 7.54 11.20 23.41
CA LYS A 24 6.97 12.49 23.86
C LYS A 24 7.95 13.66 23.73
N ALA A 25 8.80 13.65 22.69
CA ALA A 25 9.85 14.66 22.50
C ALA A 25 9.31 16.03 22.05
N ALA A 26 8.01 16.14 21.72
CA ALA A 26 7.37 17.39 21.34
C ALA A 26 6.08 17.63 22.15
N ASP A 27 5.92 18.82 22.71
CA ASP A 27 4.71 19.23 23.42
C ASP A 27 3.60 19.65 22.46
N SER A 28 3.97 20.21 21.30
CA SER A 28 3.02 20.70 20.30
C SER A 28 2.24 19.55 19.66
N SER A 29 0.91 19.60 19.81
CA SER A 29 0.00 18.64 19.17
C SER A 29 0.11 18.66 17.63
N ALA A 30 0.37 19.83 17.05
CA ALA A 30 0.56 19.95 15.60
C ALA A 30 1.83 19.23 15.11
N ILE A 31 2.94 19.34 15.86
CA ILE A 31 4.18 18.62 15.54
C ILE A 31 3.97 17.11 15.70
N ARG A 32 3.37 16.68 16.80
CA ARG A 32 3.06 15.25 17.00
C ARG A 32 2.19 14.70 15.90
N ARG A 33 1.18 15.44 15.45
CA ARG A 33 0.28 15.06 14.37
C ARG A 33 1.03 14.94 13.03
N MET A 34 1.92 15.87 12.72
CA MET A 34 2.71 15.88 11.48
C MET A 34 3.62 14.66 11.35
N PHE A 35 4.24 14.20 12.44
CA PHE A 35 5.16 13.08 12.47
C PHE A 35 4.48 11.73 12.86
N ASN A 36 3.19 11.72 13.13
CA ASN A 36 2.48 10.51 13.46
C ASN A 36 2.26 9.68 12.18
N ILE A 37 2.93 8.53 12.10
CA ILE A 37 2.90 7.64 10.94
C ILE A 37 1.52 7.02 10.71
N THR A 38 0.72 6.88 11.77
CA THR A 38 -0.62 6.25 11.70
C THR A 38 -1.72 7.22 11.24
N ARG A 39 -1.33 8.40 10.79
CA ARG A 39 -2.27 9.45 10.38
C ARG A 39 -2.20 9.73 8.90
N GLU A 40 -3.36 9.81 8.27
CA GLU A 40 -3.51 10.10 6.85
C GLU A 40 -3.12 11.53 6.43
N ASP A 41 -2.99 12.46 7.40
CA ASP A 41 -2.64 13.85 7.16
C ASP A 41 -1.19 14.18 7.61
N GLY A 42 -0.35 13.15 7.74
CA GLY A 42 1.05 13.25 8.17
C GLY A 42 2.07 13.21 7.03
N LEU A 43 3.36 13.36 7.39
CA LEU A 43 4.47 13.27 6.43
C LEU A 43 4.62 11.86 5.87
N ALA A 44 4.36 10.83 6.67
CA ALA A 44 4.44 9.44 6.24
C ALA A 44 3.38 9.12 5.18
N SER A 45 2.12 9.52 5.41
CA SER A 45 1.06 9.37 4.43
C SER A 45 1.36 10.12 3.13
N TRP A 46 1.84 11.38 3.20
CA TRP A 46 2.26 12.10 2.00
C TRP A 46 3.36 11.35 1.24
N PHE A 47 4.34 10.76 1.94
CA PHE A 47 5.40 9.97 1.33
C PHE A 47 4.84 8.69 0.67
N ALA A 48 3.98 7.93 1.35
CA ALA A 48 3.35 6.71 0.85
C ALA A 48 2.53 6.98 -0.42
N VAL A 49 1.65 7.99 -0.40
CA VAL A 49 0.86 8.42 -1.56
C VAL A 49 1.76 8.81 -2.74
N THR A 50 2.80 9.61 -2.48
CA THR A 50 3.75 10.02 -3.53
C THR A 50 4.48 8.81 -4.11
N GLN A 51 4.91 7.87 -3.28
CA GLN A 51 5.59 6.65 -3.69
C GLN A 51 4.70 5.77 -4.56
N THR A 52 3.45 5.53 -4.14
CA THR A 52 2.45 4.77 -4.91
C THR A 52 2.14 5.45 -6.24
N PHE A 53 2.03 6.78 -6.25
CA PHE A 53 1.82 7.55 -7.47
C PHE A 53 3.01 7.44 -8.44
N VAL A 54 4.25 7.46 -7.95
CA VAL A 54 5.45 7.25 -8.79
C VAL A 54 5.46 5.83 -9.37
N VAL A 55 5.05 4.81 -8.61
CA VAL A 55 4.86 3.44 -9.13
C VAL A 55 3.87 3.44 -10.29
N ALA A 56 2.73 4.12 -10.14
CA ALA A 56 1.72 4.24 -11.20
C ALA A 56 2.30 4.91 -12.44
N LEU A 57 3.05 6.00 -12.31
CA LEU A 57 3.69 6.70 -13.45
C LEU A 57 4.68 5.79 -14.20
N VAL A 58 5.48 4.99 -13.48
CA VAL A 58 6.39 4.03 -14.10
C VAL A 58 5.62 2.96 -14.87
N LEU A 59 4.49 2.48 -14.34
CA LEU A 59 3.64 1.51 -15.02
C LEU A 59 2.98 2.09 -16.28
N TRP A 60 2.54 3.34 -16.24
CA TRP A 60 2.06 4.04 -17.45
C TRP A 60 3.15 4.18 -18.51
N ALA A 61 4.41 4.44 -18.10
CA ALA A 61 5.55 4.47 -19.03
C ALA A 61 5.81 3.08 -19.64
N ILE A 62 5.77 2.01 -18.84
CA ILE A 62 5.90 0.62 -19.32
C ILE A 62 4.78 0.28 -20.31
N PHE A 63 3.54 0.63 -19.99
CA PHE A 63 2.39 0.44 -20.90
C PHE A 63 2.60 1.18 -22.23
N ALA A 64 3.02 2.45 -22.20
CA ALA A 64 3.28 3.24 -23.40
C ALA A 64 4.35 2.61 -24.28
N VAL A 65 5.46 2.12 -23.69
CA VAL A 65 6.52 1.42 -24.42
C VAL A 65 5.99 0.10 -25.00
N SER A 66 5.29 -0.70 -24.20
CA SER A 66 4.75 -1.99 -24.66
C SER A 66 3.74 -1.85 -25.82
N THR A 67 3.10 -0.68 -25.93
CA THR A 67 2.18 -0.36 -27.02
C THR A 67 2.92 -0.04 -28.33
N ARG A 68 4.07 0.64 -28.21
CA ARG A 68 4.93 0.96 -29.40
C ARG A 68 5.58 -0.29 -29.99
N ASP A 69 6.04 -1.20 -29.14
CA ASP A 69 6.75 -2.42 -29.54
C ASP A 69 5.85 -3.48 -30.19
N GLN A 70 4.57 -3.20 -30.43
CA GLN A 70 3.57 -4.16 -30.92
C GLN A 70 3.56 -5.49 -30.11
N GLY A 71 3.88 -5.42 -28.82
CA GLY A 71 3.90 -6.56 -27.92
C GLY A 71 2.59 -7.35 -27.92
N LYS A 72 2.61 -8.54 -27.37
CA LYS A 72 1.41 -9.41 -27.29
C LYS A 72 0.26 -8.63 -26.63
N LYS A 73 -0.95 -8.71 -27.23
CA LYS A 73 -2.15 -8.01 -26.70
C LYS A 73 -2.37 -8.25 -25.20
N MET A 74 -2.12 -9.47 -24.76
CA MET A 74 -2.24 -9.88 -23.35
C MET A 74 -1.25 -9.14 -22.44
N GLU A 75 -0.01 -8.93 -22.88
CA GLU A 75 1.00 -8.21 -22.13
C GLU A 75 0.66 -6.73 -21.99
N ARG A 76 0.21 -6.09 -23.08
CA ARG A 76 -0.27 -4.70 -23.03
C ARG A 76 -1.45 -4.52 -22.10
N PHE A 77 -2.42 -5.44 -22.17
CA PHE A 77 -3.58 -5.42 -21.25
C PHE A 77 -3.15 -5.55 -19.79
N GLY A 78 -2.21 -6.47 -19.50
CA GLY A 78 -1.69 -6.63 -18.13
C GLY A 78 -1.02 -5.36 -17.59
N TRP A 79 -0.16 -4.73 -18.39
CA TRP A 79 0.47 -3.46 -17.98
C TRP A 79 -0.54 -2.32 -17.81
N LEU A 80 -1.56 -2.23 -18.67
CA LEU A 80 -2.64 -1.26 -18.53
C LEU A 80 -3.41 -1.48 -17.22
N LEU A 81 -3.77 -2.72 -16.93
CA LEU A 81 -4.52 -3.06 -15.71
C LEU A 81 -3.70 -2.71 -14.46
N LEU A 82 -2.39 -3.01 -14.44
CA LEU A 82 -1.52 -2.61 -13.34
C LEU A 82 -1.40 -1.09 -13.20
N ALA A 83 -1.25 -0.36 -14.31
CA ALA A 83 -1.17 1.10 -14.29
C ALA A 83 -2.45 1.73 -13.71
N ILE A 84 -3.62 1.23 -14.11
CA ILE A 84 -4.92 1.67 -13.57
C ILE A 84 -5.03 1.32 -12.09
N PHE A 85 -4.67 0.09 -11.70
CA PHE A 85 -4.74 -0.36 -10.31
C PHE A 85 -3.87 0.49 -9.38
N PHE A 86 -2.58 0.71 -9.70
CA PHE A 86 -1.71 1.54 -8.85
C PHE A 86 -2.09 3.02 -8.88
N THR A 87 -2.71 3.51 -9.97
CA THR A 87 -3.31 4.85 -9.98
C THR A 87 -4.48 4.93 -9.00
N TYR A 88 -5.34 3.90 -8.98
CA TYR A 88 -6.43 3.79 -8.01
C TYR A 88 -5.87 3.74 -6.58
N MET A 89 -4.86 2.90 -6.31
CA MET A 89 -4.25 2.81 -4.97
C MET A 89 -3.71 4.16 -4.50
N ALA A 90 -3.02 4.91 -5.36
CA ALA A 90 -2.52 6.25 -5.00
C ALA A 90 -3.66 7.26 -4.68
N ILE A 91 -4.79 7.16 -5.38
CA ILE A 91 -5.98 7.98 -5.09
C ILE A 91 -6.63 7.52 -3.78
N ASP A 92 -6.71 6.21 -3.59
CA ASP A 92 -7.31 5.58 -2.43
C ASP A 92 -6.57 5.97 -1.15
N ASP A 93 -5.24 5.83 -1.12
CA ASP A 93 -4.38 6.24 -0.01
C ASP A 93 -4.51 7.74 0.30
N GLY A 94 -4.57 8.59 -0.75
CA GLY A 94 -4.66 10.03 -0.57
C GLY A 94 -6.04 10.55 -0.20
N ALA A 95 -7.10 9.83 -0.55
CA ALA A 95 -8.49 10.25 -0.36
C ALA A 95 -9.28 9.32 0.58
N MET A 96 -8.67 8.28 1.14
CA MET A 96 -9.31 7.29 2.02
C MET A 96 -10.61 6.72 1.40
N VAL A 97 -10.57 6.37 0.11
CA VAL A 97 -11.78 5.99 -0.65
C VAL A 97 -12.39 4.73 -0.08
N HIS A 98 -11.58 3.69 0.20
CA HIS A 98 -12.05 2.42 0.74
C HIS A 98 -12.70 2.59 2.12
N GLU A 99 -12.11 3.37 3.02
CA GLU A 99 -12.66 3.63 4.37
C GLU A 99 -13.98 4.39 4.28
N ARG A 100 -14.04 5.44 3.42
CA ARG A 100 -15.25 6.22 3.22
C ARG A 100 -16.36 5.41 2.60
N LEU A 101 -16.06 4.51 1.66
CA LEU A 101 -17.03 3.58 1.08
C LEU A 101 -17.48 2.53 2.10
N GLY A 102 -16.55 2.03 2.94
CA GLY A 102 -16.88 1.17 4.07
C GLY A 102 -17.88 1.82 5.01
N THR A 103 -17.57 3.03 5.51
CA THR A 103 -18.46 3.81 6.38
C THR A 103 -19.79 4.14 5.71
N ALA A 104 -19.78 4.50 4.43
CA ALA A 104 -21.00 4.77 3.69
C ALA A 104 -21.89 3.51 3.55
N SER A 105 -21.27 2.34 3.40
CA SER A 105 -22.01 1.06 3.30
C SER A 105 -22.72 0.66 4.58
N GLU A 106 -22.18 1.01 5.73
CA GLU A 106 -22.83 0.78 7.04
C GLU A 106 -24.06 1.66 7.24
N ASN A 107 -24.10 2.85 6.60
CA ASN A 107 -25.21 3.79 6.67
C ASN A 107 -26.30 3.54 5.63
N LEU A 108 -26.17 2.52 4.78
CA LEU A 108 -27.25 2.07 3.91
C LEU A 108 -28.37 1.43 4.76
N GLY A 109 -29.63 1.60 4.34
CA GLY A 109 -30.78 1.05 5.11
C GLY A 109 -30.61 -0.45 5.41
N GLU A 110 -31.20 -0.91 6.52
CA GLU A 110 -31.10 -2.30 7.03
C GLU A 110 -31.51 -3.36 6.00
N ASP A 111 -32.38 -3.01 5.04
CA ASP A 111 -32.80 -3.88 3.95
C ASP A 111 -31.76 -4.04 2.83
N SER A 112 -30.66 -3.27 2.85
CA SER A 112 -29.60 -3.35 1.86
C SER A 112 -28.75 -4.60 2.08
N LEU A 113 -28.55 -5.42 1.03
CA LEU A 113 -27.63 -6.56 1.07
C LEU A 113 -26.18 -6.12 1.42
N ILE A 114 -25.78 -4.94 0.98
CA ILE A 114 -24.44 -4.41 1.27
C ILE A 114 -24.31 -4.14 2.77
N SER A 115 -25.28 -3.46 3.39
CA SER A 115 -25.29 -3.18 4.83
C SER A 115 -25.30 -4.47 5.66
N GLN A 116 -26.04 -5.49 5.23
CA GLN A 116 -26.07 -6.78 5.90
C GLN A 116 -24.70 -7.50 5.82
N VAL A 117 -24.02 -7.47 4.67
CA VAL A 117 -22.71 -8.10 4.50
C VAL A 117 -21.65 -7.36 5.29
N THR A 118 -21.61 -6.03 5.22
CA THR A 118 -20.62 -5.21 5.94
C THR A 118 -20.86 -5.23 7.44
N GLY A 119 -22.11 -5.20 7.90
CA GLY A 119 -22.45 -5.29 9.32
C GLY A 119 -22.24 -6.67 9.95
N ALA A 120 -22.23 -7.75 9.14
CA ALA A 120 -21.89 -9.10 9.60
C ALA A 120 -20.38 -9.38 9.57
N PHE A 121 -19.57 -8.51 8.97
CA PHE A 121 -18.13 -8.72 8.85
C PHE A 121 -17.43 -8.41 10.18
N PRO A 122 -16.50 -9.27 10.64
CA PRO A 122 -15.95 -9.17 12.00
C PRO A 122 -14.91 -8.07 12.19
N SER A 123 -14.51 -7.38 11.12
CA SER A 123 -13.52 -6.31 11.11
C SER A 123 -14.08 -5.09 10.37
N TYR A 124 -13.24 -4.25 9.79
CA TYR A 124 -13.65 -3.05 9.08
C TYR A 124 -14.56 -3.33 7.87
N ALA A 125 -15.63 -2.57 7.72
CA ALA A 125 -16.62 -2.73 6.65
C ALA A 125 -16.01 -2.65 5.25
N TRP A 126 -14.97 -1.84 5.05
CA TRP A 126 -14.27 -1.73 3.77
C TRP A 126 -13.66 -3.06 3.33
N GLN A 127 -13.17 -3.88 4.26
CA GLN A 127 -12.57 -5.18 3.94
C GLN A 127 -13.61 -6.16 3.38
N ALA A 128 -14.85 -6.12 3.87
CA ALA A 128 -15.93 -6.91 3.29
C ALA A 128 -16.18 -6.59 1.81
N LEU A 129 -15.94 -5.33 1.41
CA LEU A 129 -16.16 -4.87 0.03
C LEU A 129 -14.94 -5.12 -0.86
N PHE A 130 -13.74 -4.89 -0.35
CA PHE A 130 -12.52 -4.81 -1.16
C PHE A 130 -11.59 -6.01 -1.06
N LEU A 131 -11.68 -6.86 -0.02
CA LEU A 131 -10.77 -7.98 0.19
C LEU A 131 -10.79 -8.98 -1.00
N LEU A 132 -11.97 -9.28 -1.55
CA LEU A 132 -12.09 -10.16 -2.70
C LEU A 132 -11.49 -9.54 -3.99
N PRO A 133 -11.84 -8.31 -4.39
CA PRO A 133 -11.18 -7.63 -5.50
C PRO A 133 -9.66 -7.51 -5.35
N LEU A 134 -9.16 -7.17 -4.17
CA LEU A 134 -7.73 -7.07 -3.88
C LEU A 134 -7.03 -8.44 -3.99
N THR A 135 -7.66 -9.50 -3.49
CA THR A 135 -7.13 -10.87 -3.59
C THR A 135 -7.05 -11.30 -5.06
N ILE A 136 -8.09 -11.07 -5.85
CA ILE A 136 -8.11 -11.38 -7.29
C ILE A 136 -7.00 -10.60 -8.00
N MET A 137 -6.85 -9.32 -7.67
CA MET A 137 -5.79 -8.49 -8.26
C MET A 137 -4.40 -8.95 -7.86
N GLY A 138 -4.16 -9.31 -6.61
CA GLY A 138 -2.90 -9.87 -6.12
C GLY A 138 -2.54 -11.18 -6.82
N MET A 139 -3.51 -12.09 -7.02
CA MET A 139 -3.32 -13.32 -7.78
C MET A 139 -3.01 -13.04 -9.25
N PHE A 140 -3.71 -12.09 -9.87
CA PHE A 140 -3.42 -11.63 -11.22
C PHE A 140 -2.00 -11.05 -11.32
N MET A 141 -1.59 -10.18 -10.38
CA MET A 141 -0.25 -9.61 -10.33
C MET A 141 0.82 -10.71 -10.25
N LEU A 142 0.63 -11.67 -9.34
CA LEU A 142 1.55 -12.78 -9.18
C LEU A 142 1.69 -13.56 -10.50
N TRP A 143 0.57 -13.99 -11.09
CA TRP A 143 0.56 -14.76 -12.34
C TRP A 143 1.16 -13.96 -13.51
N PHE A 144 0.67 -12.73 -13.75
CA PHE A 144 1.09 -11.92 -14.88
C PHE A 144 2.58 -11.56 -14.82
N LEU A 145 3.01 -11.03 -13.67
CA LEU A 145 4.41 -10.62 -13.49
C LEU A 145 5.35 -11.82 -13.50
N TRP A 146 4.92 -12.98 -13.00
CA TRP A 146 5.72 -14.21 -13.08
C TRP A 146 5.95 -14.67 -14.51
N CYS A 147 4.94 -14.50 -15.38
CA CYS A 147 5.05 -14.82 -16.80
C CYS A 147 5.93 -13.82 -17.58
N VAL A 148 5.87 -12.54 -17.23
CA VAL A 148 6.55 -11.47 -17.96
C VAL A 148 7.98 -11.23 -17.44
N LEU A 149 8.19 -11.33 -16.14
CA LEU A 149 9.48 -11.09 -15.48
C LEU A 149 10.18 -12.42 -15.18
N SER A 150 11.14 -12.78 -16.02
CA SER A 150 11.81 -14.08 -15.92
C SER A 150 13.02 -14.11 -14.98
N ASP A 151 13.52 -12.95 -14.56
CA ASP A 151 14.73 -12.88 -13.76
C ASP A 151 14.47 -13.14 -12.26
N LYS A 152 15.42 -13.83 -11.62
CA LYS A 152 15.32 -14.27 -10.22
C LYS A 152 15.08 -13.12 -9.24
N VAL A 153 15.73 -11.97 -9.45
CA VAL A 153 15.60 -10.79 -8.57
C VAL A 153 14.19 -10.23 -8.60
N SER A 154 13.61 -10.06 -9.80
CA SER A 154 12.23 -9.60 -9.95
C SER A 154 11.24 -10.58 -9.34
N ARG A 155 11.41 -11.89 -9.53
CA ARG A 155 10.52 -12.91 -8.93
C ARG A 155 10.57 -12.93 -7.40
N ILE A 156 11.75 -12.83 -6.81
CA ILE A 156 11.89 -12.70 -5.35
C ILE A 156 11.22 -11.40 -4.87
N GLY A 157 11.44 -10.30 -5.58
CA GLY A 157 10.83 -9.02 -5.26
C GLY A 157 9.30 -9.06 -5.32
N ILE A 158 8.70 -9.72 -6.33
CA ILE A 158 7.25 -9.89 -6.45
C ILE A 158 6.68 -10.64 -5.23
N ILE A 159 7.30 -11.77 -4.86
CA ILE A 159 6.86 -12.55 -3.70
C ILE A 159 6.99 -11.69 -2.43
N ALA A 160 8.13 -11.02 -2.24
CA ALA A 160 8.36 -10.18 -1.07
C ALA A 160 7.35 -9.04 -0.98
N ALA A 161 7.12 -8.29 -2.06
CA ALA A 161 6.18 -7.17 -2.08
C ALA A 161 4.74 -7.61 -1.81
N LEU A 162 4.27 -8.70 -2.45
CA LEU A 162 2.94 -9.26 -2.20
C LEU A 162 2.79 -9.78 -0.77
N SER A 163 3.84 -10.40 -0.21
CA SER A 163 3.82 -10.90 1.16
C SER A 163 3.77 -9.75 2.18
N LEU A 164 4.57 -8.70 1.99
CA LEU A 164 4.55 -7.52 2.87
C LEU A 164 3.19 -6.83 2.86
N PHE A 165 2.64 -6.60 1.68
CA PHE A 165 1.31 -6.01 1.55
C PHE A 165 0.21 -6.92 2.13
N GLY A 166 0.29 -8.22 1.91
CA GLY A 166 -0.64 -9.19 2.51
C GLY A 166 -0.56 -9.24 4.04
N ILE A 167 0.64 -9.06 4.62
CA ILE A 167 0.82 -8.95 6.08
C ILE A 167 0.21 -7.65 6.58
N ALA A 168 0.42 -6.52 5.90
CA ALA A 168 -0.18 -5.24 6.28
C ALA A 168 -1.72 -5.31 6.29
N VAL A 169 -2.33 -5.83 5.22
CA VAL A 169 -3.80 -6.05 5.18
C VAL A 169 -4.28 -6.99 6.30
N ALA A 170 -3.49 -8.02 6.65
CA ALA A 170 -3.84 -8.90 7.77
C ALA A 170 -3.72 -8.19 9.13
N MET A 171 -2.76 -7.27 9.29
CA MET A 171 -2.61 -6.45 10.49
C MET A 171 -3.79 -5.49 10.65
N ASP A 172 -4.21 -4.83 9.57
CA ASP A 172 -5.40 -3.98 9.56
C ASP A 172 -6.68 -4.79 9.87
N TYR A 173 -6.78 -6.02 9.35
CA TYR A 173 -7.87 -6.93 9.72
C TYR A 173 -7.90 -7.22 11.23
N ILE A 174 -6.74 -7.50 11.84
CA ILE A 174 -6.62 -7.73 13.27
C ILE A 174 -7.00 -6.48 14.06
N GLU A 175 -6.61 -5.29 13.60
CA GLU A 175 -6.96 -4.02 14.26
C GLU A 175 -8.47 -3.81 14.35
N GLY A 176 -9.22 -4.17 13.32
CA GLY A 176 -10.67 -4.04 13.27
C GLY A 176 -11.44 -5.09 14.08
N LEU A 177 -10.79 -6.15 14.59
CA LEU A 177 -11.45 -7.14 15.45
C LEU A 177 -11.81 -6.57 16.83
N GLU A 178 -12.86 -7.09 17.45
CA GLU A 178 -13.32 -6.69 18.79
C GLU A 178 -12.21 -6.69 19.84
N PHE A 179 -11.36 -7.71 19.84
CA PHE A 179 -10.21 -7.79 20.75
C PHE A 179 -8.94 -7.16 20.19
N GLY A 180 -8.83 -7.03 18.89
CA GLY A 180 -7.72 -6.39 18.16
C GLY A 180 -6.34 -6.71 18.75
N TYR A 181 -5.63 -5.67 19.16
CA TYR A 181 -4.31 -5.78 19.78
C TYR A 181 -4.32 -5.86 21.33
N THR A 182 -5.47 -6.14 21.96
CA THR A 182 -5.56 -6.31 23.42
C THR A 182 -4.60 -7.39 23.97
N PRO A 183 -4.46 -8.57 23.35
CA PRO A 183 -3.50 -9.58 23.84
C PRO A 183 -2.04 -9.07 23.81
N LEU A 184 -1.68 -8.24 22.84
CA LEU A 184 -0.35 -7.62 22.76
C LEU A 184 -0.17 -6.59 23.88
N ALA A 185 -1.18 -5.76 24.12
CA ALA A 185 -1.17 -4.79 25.22
C ALA A 185 -0.97 -5.47 26.57
N ASP A 186 -1.71 -6.54 26.86
CA ASP A 186 -1.65 -7.30 28.09
C ASP A 186 -0.28 -7.98 28.27
N ALA A 187 0.27 -8.59 27.21
CA ALA A 187 1.56 -9.27 27.26
C ALA A 187 2.73 -8.35 27.62
N TYR A 188 2.67 -7.08 27.19
CA TYR A 188 3.74 -6.09 27.41
C TYR A 188 3.39 -5.05 28.48
N GLY A 189 2.22 -5.12 29.11
CA GLY A 189 1.76 -4.12 30.07
C GLY A 189 1.55 -2.73 29.45
N TRP A 190 1.21 -2.66 28.16
CA TRP A 190 0.96 -1.42 27.46
C TRP A 190 -0.51 -1.01 27.54
N SER A 191 -0.78 0.29 27.31
CA SER A 191 -2.16 0.69 27.05
C SER A 191 -2.62 0.15 25.69
N GLY A 192 -3.92 -0.12 25.54
CA GLY A 192 -4.48 -0.59 24.27
C GLY A 192 -4.20 0.39 23.13
N SER A 193 -4.22 1.71 23.40
CA SER A 193 -3.87 2.74 22.42
C SER A 193 -2.38 2.68 22.00
N SER A 194 -1.49 2.37 22.94
CA SER A 194 -0.05 2.22 22.64
C SER A 194 0.21 0.98 21.80
N ALA A 195 -0.42 -0.14 22.11
CA ALA A 195 -0.27 -1.38 21.34
C ALA A 195 -0.79 -1.21 19.91
N ARG A 196 -1.95 -0.56 19.75
CA ARG A 196 -2.53 -0.23 18.45
C ARG A 196 -1.61 0.68 17.64
N HIS A 197 -1.12 1.78 18.23
CA HIS A 197 -0.21 2.71 17.56
C HIS A 197 1.07 2.01 17.09
N PHE A 198 1.65 1.16 17.91
CA PHE A 198 2.85 0.40 17.56
C PHE A 198 2.59 -0.58 16.40
N ALA A 199 1.48 -1.33 16.46
CA ALA A 199 1.10 -2.25 15.40
C ALA A 199 0.85 -1.49 14.08
N LYS A 200 0.09 -0.39 14.12
CA LYS A 200 -0.17 0.45 12.95
C LYS A 200 1.12 1.04 12.37
N SER A 201 2.08 1.43 13.21
CA SER A 201 3.39 1.92 12.72
C SER A 201 4.18 0.85 11.96
N ILE A 202 4.07 -0.43 12.37
CA ILE A 202 4.67 -1.55 11.63
C ILE A 202 3.93 -1.78 10.32
N GLU A 203 2.62 -1.75 10.33
CA GLU A 203 1.76 -1.91 9.15
C GLU A 203 2.11 -0.88 8.08
N GLU A 204 2.11 0.41 8.41
CA GLU A 204 2.46 1.51 7.51
C GLU A 204 3.89 1.35 6.94
N PHE A 205 4.83 0.94 7.78
CA PHE A 205 6.18 0.63 7.31
C PHE A 205 6.22 -0.52 6.29
N LEU A 206 5.45 -1.59 6.51
CA LEU A 206 5.39 -2.74 5.60
C LEU A 206 4.77 -2.34 4.26
N GLU A 207 3.76 -1.48 4.26
CA GLU A 207 3.15 -0.95 3.04
C GLU A 207 4.12 -0.11 2.22
N MET A 208 4.79 0.87 2.86
CA MET A 208 5.82 1.68 2.20
C MET A 208 6.94 0.80 1.62
N LEU A 209 7.41 -0.19 2.38
CA LEU A 209 8.45 -1.12 1.94
C LEU A 209 7.99 -1.96 0.75
N ALA A 210 6.73 -2.41 0.73
CA ALA A 210 6.15 -3.11 -0.41
C ALA A 210 6.13 -2.22 -1.65
N MET A 211 5.75 -0.94 -1.51
CA MET A 211 5.77 0.02 -2.62
C MET A 211 7.19 0.32 -3.12
N SER A 212 8.20 0.39 -2.24
CA SER A 212 9.61 0.48 -2.60
C SER A 212 10.07 -0.70 -3.45
N LEU A 213 9.65 -1.91 -3.11
CA LEU A 213 9.96 -3.11 -3.89
C LEU A 213 9.27 -3.08 -5.26
N TRP A 214 7.99 -2.70 -5.33
CA TRP A 214 7.28 -2.54 -6.59
C TRP A 214 7.95 -1.52 -7.50
N LEU A 215 8.33 -0.37 -6.96
CA LEU A 215 9.03 0.67 -7.70
C LEU A 215 10.34 0.13 -8.29
N LEU A 216 11.13 -0.59 -7.50
CA LEU A 216 12.39 -1.18 -7.95
C LEU A 216 12.18 -2.20 -9.08
N ILE A 217 11.19 -3.09 -8.93
CA ILE A 217 10.87 -4.13 -9.93
C ILE A 217 10.48 -3.49 -11.26
N PHE A 218 9.57 -2.51 -11.23
CA PHE A 218 9.07 -1.87 -12.44
C PHE A 218 10.10 -0.96 -13.10
N LEU A 219 10.88 -0.20 -12.33
CA LEU A 219 12.00 0.59 -12.88
C LEU A 219 13.06 -0.31 -13.52
N ARG A 220 13.40 -1.44 -12.89
CA ARG A 220 14.32 -2.41 -13.45
C ARG A 220 13.81 -2.99 -14.77
N HIS A 221 12.53 -3.32 -14.85
CA HIS A 221 11.90 -3.80 -16.07
C HIS A 221 11.89 -2.71 -17.16
N PHE A 222 11.49 -1.49 -16.80
CA PHE A 222 11.48 -0.34 -17.70
C PHE A 222 12.86 -0.06 -18.27
N ALA A 223 13.90 0.03 -17.44
CA ALA A 223 15.27 0.28 -17.86
C ALA A 223 15.82 -0.80 -18.82
N ARG A 224 15.39 -2.05 -18.67
CA ARG A 224 15.80 -3.13 -19.57
C ARG A 224 15.13 -3.07 -20.94
N ARG A 225 13.91 -2.52 -21.00
CA ARG A 225 13.19 -2.35 -22.26
C ARG A 225 13.57 -1.08 -23.03
N THR A 226 14.08 -0.09 -22.32
CA THR A 226 14.42 1.22 -22.88
C THR A 226 15.85 1.60 -22.52
N PRO A 227 16.86 0.92 -23.10
CA PRO A 227 18.27 1.25 -22.80
C PRO A 227 18.65 2.69 -23.23
N GLU A 228 17.94 3.24 -24.24
CA GLU A 228 18.08 4.63 -24.69
C GLU A 228 16.71 5.31 -24.66
N PHE A 229 16.40 5.97 -23.52
CA PHE A 229 15.15 6.72 -23.39
C PHE A 229 15.36 8.18 -23.78
N CYS A 230 14.90 8.57 -24.97
CA CYS A 230 14.83 9.98 -25.42
C CYS A 230 13.38 10.47 -25.37
N VAL A 231 13.12 11.52 -24.59
CA VAL A 231 11.81 12.21 -24.60
C VAL A 231 11.88 13.34 -25.61
N HIS A 232 11.15 13.23 -26.71
CA HIS A 232 10.96 14.31 -27.67
C HIS A 232 9.64 15.02 -27.34
N PHE A 233 9.73 16.26 -26.86
CA PHE A 233 8.57 17.15 -26.76
C PHE A 233 8.30 17.74 -28.16
N ARG A 234 7.07 17.59 -28.66
CA ARG A 234 6.56 18.24 -29.86
C ARG A 234 5.67 19.40 -29.47
#